data_13b96edea13e6a90f89f77e5f2d0a9a6
#
_entry.id   13b96edea13e6a90f89f77e5f2d0a9a6
#
_cell.length_a   1.000
_cell.length_b   1.000
_cell.length_c   1.000
_cell.angle_alpha   90.00
_cell.angle_beta   90.00
_cell.angle_gamma   90.00
#
_symmetry.space_group_name_H-M   'P 1'
#
loop_
_entity.id
_entity.type
_entity.pdbx_description
1 polymer ?
#
loop_
_entity_poly.entity_id
_entity_poly.type
_entity_poly.pdbx_seq_one_letter_code
_entity_poly.pdbx_strand_id
1 'polypeptide(L)'
;MKNKSILILGGGASGLAAAVQAGQMGARVTILERSDRVGKKLLATGNGRCNLANMDELCYFGDTDFARRVLQSMPVADVLGFFDSLGLPTREDASGRVYPACNQAAAVLDVLRLHLERVHARVITGAQAQAILPEKDGYCVRTADAAYHADCVLVCCGGLAAPKLGAVNAYGLLTALGCKLAAPAPALAPIETEKAPLRGLSGLRLPATLTLCDGDQPIARTQGEVLFADYGVSGVCAMQLARDAQRLLSARRQPMLYLDFSPTMGIGAYRMARLSLGGPMTICLPCALF
;
A
#
# COMPACT_ATOMS: atom_id res chain seq x y z
N MET A 1 -14.41 20.56 17.73
CA MET A 1 -13.05 20.11 18.09
C MET A 1 -12.20 21.21 18.75
N LYS A 2 -12.66 22.45 18.82
CA LYS A 2 -11.89 23.55 19.45
C LYS A 2 -11.35 23.14 20.83
N ASN A 3 -10.03 23.36 21.00
CA ASN A 3 -9.26 23.11 22.23
C ASN A 3 -9.04 21.63 22.63
N LYS A 4 -9.48 20.63 21.84
CA LYS A 4 -9.14 19.24 22.10
C LYS A 4 -7.69 18.96 21.73
N SER A 5 -7.01 18.18 22.55
CA SER A 5 -5.69 17.67 22.24
C SER A 5 -5.82 16.33 21.50
N ILE A 6 -5.11 16.19 20.38
CA ILE A 6 -5.12 14.97 19.58
C ILE A 6 -3.69 14.48 19.44
N LEU A 7 -3.46 13.24 19.82
CA LEU A 7 -2.18 12.55 19.64
C LEU A 7 -2.31 11.56 18.48
N ILE A 8 -1.46 11.71 17.47
CA ILE A 8 -1.47 10.89 16.26
C ILE A 8 -0.23 9.99 16.27
N LEU A 9 -0.46 8.68 16.20
CA LEU A 9 0.61 7.69 16.18
C LEU A 9 0.95 7.29 14.75
N GLY A 10 2.05 7.80 14.26
CA GLY A 10 2.57 7.59 12.91
C GLY A 10 2.46 8.81 12.00
N GLY A 11 3.58 9.29 11.50
CA GLY A 11 3.73 10.39 10.56
C GLY A 11 3.72 9.94 9.09
N GLY A 12 2.90 8.95 8.74
CA GLY A 12 2.63 8.52 7.37
C GLY A 12 1.54 9.37 6.69
N ALA A 13 1.11 8.97 5.48
CA ALA A 13 0.11 9.72 4.71
C ALA A 13 -1.17 9.99 5.52
N SER A 14 -1.74 8.98 6.17
CA SER A 14 -2.97 9.12 6.97
C SER A 14 -2.77 10.01 8.19
N GLY A 15 -1.64 9.87 8.91
CA GLY A 15 -1.37 10.67 10.10
C GLY A 15 -1.11 12.14 9.76
N LEU A 16 -0.39 12.43 8.68
CA LEU A 16 -0.14 13.79 8.23
C LEU A 16 -1.43 14.49 7.78
N ALA A 17 -2.26 13.81 6.96
CA ALA A 17 -3.54 14.35 6.52
C ALA A 17 -4.50 14.59 7.69
N ALA A 18 -4.60 13.62 8.61
CA ALA A 18 -5.42 13.75 9.83
C ALA A 18 -4.94 14.91 10.71
N ALA A 19 -3.63 15.11 10.84
CA ALA A 19 -3.06 16.19 11.61
C ALA A 19 -3.39 17.57 11.03
N VAL A 20 -3.25 17.73 9.71
CA VAL A 20 -3.63 18.96 9.02
C VAL A 20 -5.11 19.27 9.22
N GLN A 21 -5.96 18.27 8.94
CA GLN A 21 -7.42 18.44 9.08
C GLN A 21 -7.83 18.77 10.51
N ALA A 22 -7.31 18.04 11.50
CA ALA A 22 -7.62 18.29 12.90
C ALA A 22 -7.15 19.68 13.37
N GLY A 23 -5.96 20.09 12.95
CA GLY A 23 -5.42 21.41 13.25
C GLY A 23 -6.25 22.54 12.64
N GLN A 24 -6.67 22.41 11.37
CA GLN A 24 -7.59 23.36 10.71
C GLN A 24 -8.93 23.48 11.46
N MET A 25 -9.38 22.39 12.11
CA MET A 25 -10.58 22.40 12.96
C MET A 25 -10.34 22.95 14.37
N GLY A 26 -9.14 23.45 14.68
CA GLY A 26 -8.77 24.08 15.94
C GLY A 26 -8.36 23.11 17.06
N ALA A 27 -7.99 21.88 16.74
CA ALA A 27 -7.38 20.96 17.69
C ALA A 27 -5.89 21.26 17.90
N ARG A 28 -5.39 20.94 19.10
CA ARG A 28 -3.95 20.91 19.38
C ARG A 28 -3.41 19.52 19.00
N VAL A 29 -2.59 19.47 17.96
CA VAL A 29 -2.14 18.20 17.39
C VAL A 29 -0.68 17.92 17.73
N THR A 30 -0.41 16.67 18.16
CA THR A 30 0.95 16.13 18.28
C THR A 30 1.04 14.84 17.50
N ILE A 31 2.06 14.69 16.65
CA ILE A 31 2.38 13.46 15.94
C ILE A 31 3.56 12.79 16.62
N LEU A 32 3.44 11.51 16.96
CA LEU A 32 4.57 10.67 17.35
C LEU A 32 4.96 9.81 16.15
N GLU A 33 6.15 10.00 15.63
CA GLU A 33 6.72 9.22 14.55
C GLU A 33 7.95 8.44 15.06
N ARG A 34 7.93 7.15 14.83
CA ARG A 34 8.99 6.23 15.24
C ARG A 34 10.31 6.48 14.51
N SER A 35 10.22 6.81 13.23
CA SER A 35 11.40 7.08 12.39
C SER A 35 12.02 8.45 12.70
N ASP A 36 13.19 8.67 12.13
CA ASP A 36 13.90 9.97 12.17
C ASP A 36 13.19 11.09 11.39
N ARG A 37 12.21 10.73 10.53
CA ARG A 37 11.43 11.67 9.72
C ARG A 37 10.08 11.10 9.34
N VAL A 38 9.11 11.97 9.09
CA VAL A 38 7.78 11.63 8.59
C VAL A 38 7.77 11.30 7.09
N GLY A 39 6.74 10.61 6.61
CA GLY A 39 6.45 10.41 5.20
C GLY A 39 7.29 9.37 4.47
N LYS A 40 8.13 8.57 5.14
CA LYS A 40 9.03 7.60 4.46
C LYS A 40 8.32 6.69 3.48
N LYS A 41 7.21 6.05 3.89
CA LYS A 41 6.45 5.15 3.00
C LYS A 41 5.69 5.93 1.91
N LEU A 42 5.21 7.13 2.20
CA LEU A 42 4.54 7.99 1.21
C LEU A 42 5.43 8.24 0.00
N LEU A 43 6.70 8.56 0.22
CA LEU A 43 7.66 8.82 -0.86
C LEU A 43 7.89 7.63 -1.81
N ALA A 44 7.65 6.40 -1.36
CA ALA A 44 7.79 5.19 -2.18
C ALA A 44 6.50 4.79 -2.91
N THR A 45 5.35 5.39 -2.57
CA THR A 45 4.06 5.03 -3.18
C THR A 45 4.00 5.45 -4.65
N GLY A 46 3.20 4.72 -5.45
CA GLY A 46 3.03 5.01 -6.88
C GLY A 46 4.35 5.05 -7.66
N ASN A 47 5.34 4.26 -7.25
CA ASN A 47 6.69 4.28 -7.82
C ASN A 47 7.36 5.66 -7.72
N GLY A 48 7.28 6.29 -6.55
CA GLY A 48 7.82 7.63 -6.28
C GLY A 48 6.93 8.80 -6.74
N ARG A 49 5.74 8.51 -7.29
CA ARG A 49 4.80 9.54 -7.79
C ARG A 49 3.66 9.86 -6.83
N CYS A 50 3.37 8.99 -5.86
CA CYS A 50 2.23 9.07 -4.94
C CYS A 50 0.88 9.03 -5.66
N ASN A 51 0.36 7.82 -5.93
CA ASN A 51 -1.01 7.67 -6.42
C ASN A 51 -1.99 8.09 -5.30
N LEU A 52 -2.71 9.20 -5.51
CA LEU A 52 -3.62 9.80 -4.53
C LEU A 52 -5.00 9.19 -4.56
N ALA A 53 -5.50 8.87 -5.76
CA ALA A 53 -6.86 8.40 -5.99
C ALA A 53 -6.97 7.63 -7.31
N ASN A 54 -8.14 7.03 -7.54
CA ASN A 54 -8.53 6.47 -8.82
C ASN A 54 -9.95 6.95 -9.14
N MET A 55 -10.16 7.45 -10.35
CA MET A 55 -11.45 7.96 -10.84
C MET A 55 -12.30 6.88 -11.49
N ASP A 56 -11.68 5.76 -11.91
CA ASP A 56 -12.40 4.63 -12.48
C ASP A 56 -13.23 3.89 -11.44
N GLU A 57 -14.01 2.92 -11.90
CA GLU A 57 -14.83 2.08 -11.02
C GLU A 57 -13.98 1.47 -9.91
N LEU A 58 -14.39 1.73 -8.68
CA LEU A 58 -13.63 1.37 -7.49
C LEU A 58 -13.75 -0.14 -7.23
N CYS A 59 -12.72 -0.87 -7.58
CA CYS A 59 -12.60 -2.30 -7.33
C CYS A 59 -11.87 -2.53 -6.00
N TYR A 60 -12.63 -2.74 -4.93
CA TYR A 60 -12.09 -3.06 -3.61
C TYR A 60 -12.24 -4.55 -3.31
N PHE A 61 -11.25 -5.10 -2.63
CA PHE A 61 -11.20 -6.51 -2.23
C PHE A 61 -11.25 -6.64 -0.71
N GLY A 62 -11.66 -7.81 -0.22
CA GLY A 62 -11.82 -8.05 1.21
C GLY A 62 -13.23 -7.68 1.70
N ASP A 63 -13.35 -6.84 2.71
CA ASP A 63 -14.66 -6.32 3.18
C ASP A 63 -15.12 -5.17 2.26
N THR A 64 -15.73 -5.55 1.16
CA THR A 64 -16.22 -4.61 0.13
C THR A 64 -17.34 -3.72 0.64
N ASP A 65 -18.16 -4.19 1.58
CA ASP A 65 -19.25 -3.40 2.16
C ASP A 65 -18.73 -2.33 3.10
N PHE A 66 -17.69 -2.66 3.88
CA PHE A 66 -16.98 -1.66 4.68
C PHE A 66 -16.33 -0.59 3.80
N ALA A 67 -15.59 -1.01 2.77
CA ALA A 67 -14.96 -0.09 1.83
C ALA A 67 -15.98 0.83 1.17
N ARG A 68 -17.12 0.30 0.71
CA ARG A 68 -18.20 1.08 0.10
C ARG A 68 -18.75 2.13 1.06
N ARG A 69 -19.01 1.77 2.33
CA ARG A 69 -19.49 2.74 3.34
C ARG A 69 -18.49 3.88 3.57
N VAL A 70 -17.20 3.57 3.65
CA VAL A 70 -16.15 4.60 3.82
C VAL A 70 -16.13 5.54 2.61
N LEU A 71 -16.16 5.00 1.39
CA LEU A 71 -16.13 5.79 0.16
C LEU A 71 -17.40 6.61 -0.07
N GLN A 72 -18.55 6.13 0.41
CA GLN A 72 -19.78 6.93 0.41
C GLN A 72 -19.70 8.12 1.37
N SER A 73 -19.02 7.96 2.51
CA SER A 73 -18.82 9.06 3.48
C SER A 73 -17.69 10.01 3.12
N MET A 74 -16.74 9.58 2.29
CA MET A 74 -15.62 10.39 1.78
C MET A 74 -15.35 10.00 0.32
N PRO A 75 -16.11 10.56 -0.63
CA PRO A 75 -15.90 10.34 -2.06
C PRO A 75 -14.52 10.78 -2.53
N VAL A 76 -14.08 10.26 -3.67
CA VAL A 76 -12.78 10.64 -4.28
C VAL A 76 -12.69 12.16 -4.49
N ALA A 77 -13.80 12.81 -4.86
CA ALA A 77 -13.86 14.27 -5.02
C ALA A 77 -13.46 15.02 -3.74
N ASP A 78 -13.88 14.54 -2.56
CA ASP A 78 -13.52 15.17 -1.28
C ASP A 78 -12.03 14.99 -0.96
N VAL A 79 -11.45 13.84 -1.29
CA VAL A 79 -10.00 13.60 -1.17
C VAL A 79 -9.22 14.55 -2.08
N LEU A 80 -9.63 14.71 -3.33
CA LEU A 80 -8.99 15.64 -4.26
C LEU A 80 -9.20 17.10 -3.83
N GLY A 81 -10.41 17.45 -3.38
CA GLY A 81 -10.71 18.78 -2.82
C GLY A 81 -9.86 19.12 -1.59
N PHE A 82 -9.57 18.12 -0.72
CA PHE A 82 -8.63 18.30 0.38
C PHE A 82 -7.24 18.72 -0.15
N PHE A 83 -6.67 17.98 -1.08
CA PHE A 83 -5.34 18.30 -1.63
C PHE A 83 -5.32 19.63 -2.42
N ASP A 84 -6.39 19.93 -3.15
CA ASP A 84 -6.55 21.21 -3.85
C ASP A 84 -6.58 22.38 -2.86
N SER A 85 -7.32 22.25 -1.75
CA SER A 85 -7.35 23.26 -0.68
C SER A 85 -6.00 23.50 -0.02
N LEU A 86 -5.10 22.52 -0.08
CA LEU A 86 -3.71 22.67 0.36
C LEU A 86 -2.79 23.27 -0.72
N GLY A 87 -3.29 23.50 -1.93
CA GLY A 87 -2.52 24.03 -3.05
C GLY A 87 -1.69 22.98 -3.79
N LEU A 88 -2.11 21.71 -3.75
CA LEU A 88 -1.49 20.63 -4.53
C LEU A 88 -2.28 20.36 -5.82
N PRO A 89 -1.82 20.85 -6.99
CA PRO A 89 -2.45 20.51 -8.25
C PRO A 89 -2.28 19.03 -8.57
N THR A 90 -3.34 18.38 -9.04
CA THR A 90 -3.37 16.98 -9.40
C THR A 90 -3.64 16.78 -10.88
N ARG A 91 -3.32 15.58 -11.39
CA ARG A 91 -3.64 15.16 -12.75
C ARG A 91 -4.06 13.69 -12.76
N GLU A 92 -4.99 13.38 -13.62
CA GLU A 92 -5.42 12.02 -13.94
C GLU A 92 -4.59 11.44 -15.09
N ASP A 93 -4.28 10.16 -15.06
CA ASP A 93 -3.70 9.43 -16.17
C ASP A 93 -4.79 8.66 -16.97
N ALA A 94 -4.41 8.08 -18.10
CA ALA A 94 -5.32 7.34 -18.98
C ALA A 94 -5.96 6.09 -18.33
N SER A 95 -5.53 5.72 -17.12
CA SER A 95 -6.07 4.59 -16.35
C SER A 95 -6.89 5.08 -15.14
N GLY A 96 -7.36 6.33 -15.14
CA GLY A 96 -8.12 6.91 -14.02
C GLY A 96 -7.31 7.17 -12.76
N ARG A 97 -6.01 6.93 -12.73
CA ARG A 97 -5.18 7.15 -11.56
C ARG A 97 -4.80 8.61 -11.43
N VAL A 98 -4.92 9.14 -10.21
CA VAL A 98 -4.62 10.54 -9.93
C VAL A 98 -3.31 10.67 -9.18
N TYR A 99 -2.45 11.54 -9.69
CA TYR A 99 -1.14 11.86 -9.14
C TYR A 99 -0.99 13.38 -8.94
N PRO A 100 -0.04 13.85 -8.10
CA PRO A 100 0.35 15.25 -8.15
C PRO A 100 0.81 15.63 -9.57
N ALA A 101 0.48 16.82 -10.04
CA ALA A 101 0.74 17.25 -11.42
C ALA A 101 2.22 17.15 -11.81
N CYS A 102 3.13 17.35 -10.85
CA CYS A 102 4.58 17.19 -11.03
C CYS A 102 5.07 15.74 -11.05
N ASN A 103 4.20 14.74 -10.80
CA ASN A 103 4.55 13.31 -10.67
C ASN A 103 5.60 12.98 -9.60
N GLN A 104 5.67 13.74 -8.53
CA GLN A 104 6.63 13.52 -7.45
C GLN A 104 5.92 13.38 -6.10
N ALA A 105 6.13 12.26 -5.43
CA ALA A 105 5.61 12.01 -4.09
C ALA A 105 6.13 13.05 -3.06
N ALA A 106 7.29 13.64 -3.31
CA ALA A 106 7.85 14.69 -2.47
C ALA A 106 6.91 15.90 -2.37
N ALA A 107 6.29 16.32 -3.48
CA ALA A 107 5.36 17.46 -3.47
C ALA A 107 4.17 17.24 -2.52
N VAL A 108 3.65 16.03 -2.46
CA VAL A 108 2.57 15.66 -1.51
C VAL A 108 3.06 15.81 -0.07
N LEU A 109 4.26 15.30 0.22
CA LEU A 109 4.84 15.39 1.56
C LEU A 109 5.13 16.83 1.96
N ASP A 110 5.69 17.62 1.05
CA ASP A 110 6.07 19.01 1.33
C ASP A 110 4.85 19.89 1.60
N VAL A 111 3.77 19.71 0.81
CA VAL A 111 2.50 20.40 1.04
C VAL A 111 1.91 20.04 2.41
N LEU A 112 1.88 18.76 2.76
CA LEU A 112 1.40 18.33 4.09
C LEU A 112 2.25 18.92 5.21
N ARG A 113 3.58 18.91 5.09
CA ARG A 113 4.49 19.48 6.09
C ARG A 113 4.29 20.99 6.26
N LEU A 114 4.17 21.73 5.16
CA LEU A 114 3.89 23.16 5.19
C LEU A 114 2.59 23.46 5.97
N HIS A 115 1.56 22.64 5.78
CA HIS A 115 0.28 22.84 6.47
C HIS A 115 0.33 22.39 7.93
N LEU A 116 1.17 21.42 8.30
CA LEU A 116 1.44 21.11 9.72
C LEU A 116 2.04 22.32 10.45
N GLU A 117 2.97 23.03 9.82
CA GLU A 117 3.55 24.26 10.36
C GLU A 117 2.48 25.36 10.52
N ARG A 118 1.63 25.54 9.52
CA ARG A 118 0.54 26.53 9.54
C ARG A 118 -0.48 26.29 10.66
N VAL A 119 -0.75 25.01 10.98
CA VAL A 119 -1.66 24.65 12.08
C VAL A 119 -0.93 24.43 13.41
N HIS A 120 0.35 24.75 13.48
CA HIS A 120 1.21 24.61 14.66
C HIS A 120 1.20 23.18 15.24
N ALA A 121 1.11 22.14 14.40
CA ALA A 121 1.17 20.77 14.82
C ALA A 121 2.59 20.41 15.30
N ARG A 122 2.70 19.80 16.46
CA ARG A 122 3.98 19.32 16.99
C ARG A 122 4.32 17.96 16.41
N VAL A 123 5.51 17.79 15.82
CA VAL A 123 6.02 16.51 15.33
C VAL A 123 7.18 16.06 16.19
N ILE A 124 7.09 14.86 16.75
CA ILE A 124 8.14 14.23 17.58
C ILE A 124 8.59 12.97 16.84
N THR A 125 9.81 13.00 16.34
CA THR A 125 10.46 11.87 15.66
C THR A 125 11.26 11.02 16.65
N GLY A 126 11.59 9.77 16.28
CA GLY A 126 12.23 8.81 17.16
C GLY A 126 11.33 8.29 18.29
N ALA A 127 10.04 8.65 18.27
CA ALA A 127 9.08 8.34 19.34
C ALA A 127 8.15 7.19 18.92
N GLN A 128 8.51 5.97 19.29
CA GLN A 128 7.69 4.78 19.05
C GLN A 128 6.69 4.58 20.18
N ALA A 129 5.40 4.63 19.88
CA ALA A 129 4.36 4.25 20.83
C ALA A 129 4.46 2.76 21.19
N GLN A 130 4.50 2.47 22.48
CA GLN A 130 4.59 1.11 23.03
C GLN A 130 3.28 0.66 23.69
N ALA A 131 2.52 1.61 24.25
CA ALA A 131 1.24 1.33 24.88
C ALA A 131 0.30 2.55 24.75
N ILE A 132 -1.00 2.27 24.69
CA ILE A 132 -2.08 3.26 24.78
C ILE A 132 -2.91 2.86 26.01
N LEU A 133 -2.95 3.73 27.00
CA LEU A 133 -3.64 3.50 28.26
C LEU A 133 -4.83 4.46 28.36
N PRO A 134 -6.07 3.95 28.45
CA PRO A 134 -7.22 4.79 28.75
C PRO A 134 -7.08 5.46 30.10
N GLU A 135 -7.45 6.72 30.20
CA GLU A 135 -7.54 7.51 31.45
C GLU A 135 -8.97 8.04 31.62
N LYS A 136 -9.27 8.63 32.78
CA LYS A 136 -10.61 9.15 33.06
C LYS A 136 -11.09 10.16 32.01
N ASP A 137 -10.21 11.04 31.57
CA ASP A 137 -10.53 12.15 30.68
C ASP A 137 -9.67 12.14 29.38
N GLY A 138 -9.30 10.96 28.88
CA GLY A 138 -8.51 10.82 27.67
C GLY A 138 -7.64 9.58 27.65
N TYR A 139 -6.42 9.74 27.15
CA TYR A 139 -5.47 8.65 26.94
C TYR A 139 -4.06 9.08 27.31
N CYS A 140 -3.28 8.13 27.86
CA CYS A 140 -1.84 8.22 28.00
C CYS A 140 -1.17 7.29 26.98
N VAL A 141 -0.28 7.80 26.15
CA VAL A 141 0.55 7.00 25.27
C VAL A 141 1.98 6.97 25.79
N ARG A 142 2.50 5.75 26.02
CA ARG A 142 3.87 5.55 26.47
C ARG A 142 4.80 5.25 25.30
N THR A 143 5.96 5.87 25.32
CA THR A 143 7.15 5.53 24.51
C THR A 143 8.24 4.98 25.41
N ALA A 144 9.43 4.69 24.89
CA ALA A 144 10.57 4.28 25.72
C ALA A 144 10.97 5.37 26.72
N ASP A 145 10.90 6.65 26.30
CA ASP A 145 11.53 7.77 27.02
C ASP A 145 10.51 8.72 27.66
N ALA A 146 9.24 8.64 27.29
CA ALA A 146 8.23 9.62 27.71
C ALA A 146 6.79 9.07 27.72
N ALA A 147 5.91 9.79 28.43
CA ALA A 147 4.48 9.62 28.38
C ALA A 147 3.81 10.88 27.80
N TYR A 148 2.81 10.70 26.96
CA TYR A 148 2.06 11.78 26.29
C TYR A 148 0.59 11.63 26.57
N HIS A 149 -0.06 12.69 27.04
CA HIS A 149 -1.49 12.72 27.37
C HIS A 149 -2.26 13.51 26.32
N ALA A 150 -3.43 13.02 25.94
CA ALA A 150 -4.32 13.69 25.01
C ALA A 150 -5.78 13.27 25.23
N ASP A 151 -6.71 14.15 24.86
CA ASP A 151 -8.16 13.83 24.87
C ASP A 151 -8.50 12.71 23.88
N CYS A 152 -7.80 12.63 22.75
CA CYS A 152 -8.02 11.62 21.70
C CYS A 152 -6.70 11.09 21.16
N VAL A 153 -6.71 9.82 20.73
CA VAL A 153 -5.59 9.17 20.03
C VAL A 153 -6.06 8.65 18.68
N LEU A 154 -5.31 8.96 17.64
CA LEU A 154 -5.48 8.40 16.29
C LEU A 154 -4.31 7.46 15.99
N VAL A 155 -4.61 6.19 15.71
CA VAL A 155 -3.60 5.20 15.37
C VAL A 155 -3.40 5.15 13.85
N CYS A 156 -2.35 5.79 13.38
CA CYS A 156 -1.98 5.93 11.96
C CYS A 156 -0.65 5.24 11.63
N CYS A 157 -0.33 4.15 12.35
CA CYS A 157 0.95 3.43 12.23
C CYS A 157 1.14 2.69 10.90
N GLY A 158 0.10 2.64 10.07
CA GLY A 158 0.10 1.91 8.81
C GLY A 158 0.05 0.39 8.99
N GLY A 159 0.20 -0.33 7.89
CA GLY A 159 0.20 -1.78 7.84
C GLY A 159 1.59 -2.39 7.66
N LEU A 160 1.63 -3.71 7.42
CA LEU A 160 2.87 -4.50 7.27
C LEU A 160 3.53 -4.34 5.89
N ALA A 161 2.88 -3.66 4.94
CA ALA A 161 3.46 -3.44 3.61
C ALA A 161 4.77 -2.65 3.66
N ALA A 162 5.67 -2.97 2.73
CA ALA A 162 7.01 -2.38 2.59
C ALA A 162 7.90 -2.54 3.84
N PRO A 163 8.25 -3.78 4.24
CA PRO A 163 9.06 -4.04 5.43
C PRO A 163 10.45 -3.40 5.33
N LYS A 164 11.04 -3.32 4.13
CA LYS A 164 12.33 -2.64 3.89
C LYS A 164 12.29 -1.13 4.19
N LEU A 165 11.12 -0.52 4.17
CA LEU A 165 10.90 0.87 4.58
C LEU A 165 10.51 0.99 6.06
N GLY A 166 10.73 -0.08 6.81
CA GLY A 166 10.53 -0.12 8.24
C GLY A 166 9.05 -0.27 8.64
N ALA A 167 8.25 -1.06 7.92
CA ALA A 167 6.94 -1.45 8.43
C ALA A 167 7.10 -2.21 9.76
N VAL A 168 6.29 -1.86 10.74
CA VAL A 168 6.25 -2.52 12.05
C VAL A 168 4.81 -2.91 12.35
N ASN A 169 4.65 -4.07 12.94
CA ASN A 169 3.37 -4.51 13.44
C ASN A 169 2.97 -3.70 14.68
N ALA A 170 2.13 -2.68 14.48
CA ALA A 170 1.56 -1.86 15.54
C ALA A 170 0.13 -2.29 15.95
N TYR A 171 -0.37 -3.40 15.42
CA TYR A 171 -1.72 -3.88 15.72
C TYR A 171 -1.88 -4.28 17.19
N GLY A 172 -0.79 -4.65 17.86
CA GLY A 172 -0.77 -4.91 19.30
C GLY A 172 -1.30 -3.74 20.15
N LEU A 173 -1.10 -2.49 19.72
CA LEU A 173 -1.66 -1.31 20.37
C LEU A 173 -3.20 -1.31 20.38
N LEU A 174 -3.80 -1.78 19.28
CA LEU A 174 -5.26 -1.84 19.13
C LEU A 174 -5.86 -3.06 19.82
N THR A 175 -5.21 -4.22 19.73
CA THR A 175 -5.68 -5.45 20.40
C THR A 175 -5.61 -5.32 21.91
N ALA A 176 -4.63 -4.60 22.47
CA ALA A 176 -4.56 -4.29 23.89
C ALA A 176 -5.73 -3.41 24.39
N LEU A 177 -6.37 -2.67 23.49
CA LEU A 177 -7.59 -1.89 23.76
C LEU A 177 -8.87 -2.69 23.51
N GLY A 178 -8.78 -4.00 23.25
CA GLY A 178 -9.92 -4.86 23.00
C GLY A 178 -10.41 -4.88 21.53
N CYS A 179 -9.73 -4.22 20.60
CA CYS A 179 -10.07 -4.29 19.19
C CYS A 179 -9.80 -5.68 18.62
N LYS A 180 -10.76 -6.22 17.86
CA LYS A 180 -10.58 -7.47 17.12
C LYS A 180 -9.78 -7.20 15.85
N LEU A 181 -8.80 -8.05 15.58
CA LEU A 181 -7.96 -7.97 14.38
C LEU A 181 -8.29 -9.14 13.44
N ALA A 182 -8.71 -8.82 12.22
CA ALA A 182 -8.64 -9.79 11.12
C ALA A 182 -7.17 -9.89 10.66
N ALA A 183 -6.65 -11.11 10.58
CA ALA A 183 -5.25 -11.32 10.19
C ALA A 183 -4.96 -10.68 8.82
N PRO A 184 -4.03 -9.72 8.75
CA PRO A 184 -3.68 -9.11 7.47
C PRO A 184 -2.96 -10.11 6.58
N ALA A 185 -3.29 -10.06 5.29
CA ALA A 185 -2.65 -10.89 4.26
C ALA A 185 -2.15 -10.00 3.11
N PRO A 186 -1.10 -10.41 2.39
CA PRO A 186 -0.66 -9.71 1.19
C PRO A 186 -1.75 -9.73 0.12
N ALA A 187 -2.01 -8.58 -0.50
CA ALA A 187 -3.03 -8.43 -1.52
C ALA A 187 -2.47 -7.88 -2.83
N LEU A 188 -1.48 -6.99 -2.76
CA LEU A 188 -0.76 -6.45 -3.91
C LEU A 188 0.73 -6.63 -3.64
N ALA A 189 1.23 -7.84 -3.87
CA ALA A 189 2.59 -8.26 -3.58
C ALA A 189 3.18 -9.04 -4.76
N PRO A 190 4.51 -9.09 -4.91
CA PRO A 190 5.14 -10.05 -5.80
C PRO A 190 4.75 -11.48 -5.44
N ILE A 191 4.79 -12.37 -6.44
CA ILE A 191 4.53 -13.79 -6.25
C ILE A 191 5.87 -14.53 -6.21
N GLU A 192 6.15 -15.19 -5.09
CA GLU A 192 7.25 -16.15 -5.02
C GLU A 192 6.89 -17.40 -5.80
N THR A 193 7.89 -17.97 -6.49
CA THR A 193 7.72 -19.19 -7.27
C THR A 193 8.94 -20.09 -7.12
N GLU A 194 8.90 -21.29 -7.69
CA GLU A 194 10.11 -22.06 -7.90
C GLU A 194 11.16 -21.24 -8.64
N LYS A 195 12.40 -21.29 -8.12
CA LYS A 195 13.51 -20.47 -8.66
C LYS A 195 14.20 -21.11 -9.84
N ALA A 196 14.14 -22.44 -9.96
CA ALA A 196 14.89 -23.16 -11.00
C ALA A 196 14.51 -22.72 -12.44
N PRO A 197 13.23 -22.58 -12.80
CA PRO A 197 12.82 -22.11 -14.12
C PRO A 197 13.20 -20.67 -14.43
N LEU A 198 13.50 -19.87 -13.39
CA LEU A 198 13.78 -18.43 -13.51
C LEU A 198 15.26 -18.07 -13.53
N ARG A 199 16.15 -19.06 -13.47
CA ARG A 199 17.60 -18.82 -13.46
C ARG A 199 18.04 -18.04 -14.71
N GLY A 200 18.77 -16.94 -14.47
CA GLY A 200 19.27 -16.07 -15.55
C GLY A 200 18.24 -15.07 -16.10
N LEU A 201 17.01 -15.06 -15.58
CA LEU A 201 15.98 -14.13 -16.03
C LEU A 201 15.83 -12.89 -15.11
N SER A 202 16.51 -12.86 -13.97
CA SER A 202 16.41 -11.77 -12.99
C SER A 202 16.68 -10.40 -13.63
N GLY A 203 15.78 -9.44 -13.42
CA GLY A 203 15.81 -8.11 -14.01
C GLY A 203 15.13 -8.00 -15.37
N LEU A 204 14.86 -9.11 -16.05
CA LEU A 204 14.17 -9.11 -17.34
C LEU A 204 12.73 -8.65 -17.18
N ARG A 205 12.25 -7.85 -18.15
CA ARG A 205 10.86 -7.41 -18.25
C ARG A 205 10.29 -7.84 -19.59
N LEU A 206 9.17 -8.55 -19.55
CA LEU A 206 8.49 -9.03 -20.75
C LEU A 206 6.98 -8.88 -20.61
N PRO A 207 6.29 -8.47 -21.68
CA PRO A 207 4.84 -8.56 -21.72
C PRO A 207 4.40 -10.02 -21.77
N ALA A 208 3.44 -10.39 -20.94
CA ALA A 208 2.89 -11.74 -20.86
C ALA A 208 1.43 -11.74 -20.45
N THR A 209 0.75 -12.84 -20.74
CA THR A 209 -0.51 -13.19 -20.10
C THR A 209 -0.21 -14.16 -18.95
N LEU A 210 -0.70 -13.82 -17.76
CA LEU A 210 -0.56 -14.65 -16.57
C LEU A 210 -1.89 -15.29 -16.25
N THR A 211 -1.88 -16.60 -15.98
CA THR A 211 -3.07 -17.34 -15.53
C THR A 211 -2.72 -18.06 -14.23
N LEU A 212 -3.43 -17.72 -13.17
CA LEU A 212 -3.36 -18.43 -11.89
C LEU A 212 -4.35 -19.60 -11.92
N CYS A 213 -3.88 -20.79 -11.59
CA CYS A 213 -4.69 -22.02 -11.59
C CYS A 213 -4.63 -22.72 -10.24
N ASP A 214 -5.70 -23.44 -9.92
CA ASP A 214 -5.78 -24.44 -8.85
C ASP A 214 -5.91 -25.83 -9.49
N GLY A 215 -4.81 -26.57 -9.58
CA GLY A 215 -4.72 -27.71 -10.49
C GLY A 215 -4.89 -27.24 -11.95
N ASP A 216 -5.80 -27.89 -12.67
CA ASP A 216 -6.11 -27.54 -14.06
C ASP A 216 -7.18 -26.43 -14.20
N GLN A 217 -7.75 -25.97 -13.09
CA GLN A 217 -8.81 -24.97 -13.12
C GLN A 217 -8.24 -23.55 -13.08
N PRO A 218 -8.45 -22.72 -14.11
CA PRO A 218 -8.06 -21.32 -14.09
C PRO A 218 -8.95 -20.54 -13.11
N ILE A 219 -8.29 -19.77 -12.23
CA ILE A 219 -8.92 -18.96 -11.18
C ILE A 219 -8.98 -17.48 -11.58
N ALA A 220 -7.86 -16.97 -12.08
CA ALA A 220 -7.76 -15.57 -12.50
C ALA A 220 -6.75 -15.42 -13.63
N ARG A 221 -6.95 -14.40 -14.47
CA ARG A 221 -6.09 -14.10 -15.61
C ARG A 221 -5.84 -12.61 -15.67
N THR A 222 -4.58 -12.24 -15.94
CA THR A 222 -4.15 -10.85 -16.12
C THR A 222 -3.17 -10.76 -17.30
N GLN A 223 -2.99 -9.55 -17.83
CA GLN A 223 -2.04 -9.29 -18.90
C GLN A 223 -1.25 -8.01 -18.60
N GLY A 224 0.04 -8.01 -18.90
CA GLY A 224 0.90 -6.86 -18.71
C GLY A 224 2.38 -7.19 -18.70
N GLU A 225 3.20 -6.22 -18.32
CA GLU A 225 4.64 -6.41 -18.17
C GLU A 225 4.93 -7.18 -16.87
N VAL A 226 5.59 -8.32 -17.01
CA VAL A 226 6.12 -9.13 -15.92
C VAL A 226 7.58 -8.76 -15.70
N LEU A 227 7.96 -8.55 -14.44
CA LEU A 227 9.35 -8.42 -14.00
C LEU A 227 9.78 -9.74 -13.35
N PHE A 228 10.79 -10.36 -13.89
CA PHE A 228 11.44 -11.52 -13.29
C PHE A 228 12.40 -11.10 -12.18
N ALA A 229 12.37 -11.80 -11.07
CA ALA A 229 13.24 -11.57 -9.91
C ALA A 229 13.79 -12.90 -9.39
N ASP A 230 14.81 -12.86 -8.55
CA ASP A 230 15.45 -14.07 -8.00
C ASP A 230 14.51 -14.89 -7.11
N TYR A 231 13.44 -14.30 -6.65
CA TYR A 231 12.43 -14.95 -5.79
C TYR A 231 11.18 -15.41 -6.56
N GLY A 232 10.96 -14.95 -7.79
CA GLY A 232 9.73 -15.20 -8.51
C GLY A 232 9.41 -14.11 -9.53
N VAL A 233 8.14 -13.71 -9.59
CA VAL A 233 7.64 -12.72 -10.54
C VAL A 233 6.99 -11.51 -9.87
N SER A 234 7.15 -10.36 -10.49
CA SER A 234 6.60 -9.08 -10.07
C SER A 234 6.03 -8.34 -11.30
N GLY A 235 5.66 -7.09 -11.12
CA GLY A 235 4.92 -6.30 -12.12
C GLY A 235 3.45 -6.19 -11.74
N VAL A 236 2.76 -5.19 -12.24
CA VAL A 236 1.38 -4.92 -11.85
C VAL A 236 0.46 -6.13 -12.10
N CYS A 237 0.60 -6.78 -13.27
CA CYS A 237 -0.19 -7.96 -13.64
C CYS A 237 0.04 -9.14 -12.68
N ALA A 238 1.28 -9.41 -12.28
CA ALA A 238 1.57 -10.46 -11.29
C ALA A 238 1.00 -10.10 -9.91
N MET A 239 1.21 -8.86 -9.46
CA MET A 239 0.72 -8.41 -8.16
C MET A 239 -0.81 -8.41 -8.05
N GLN A 240 -1.55 -8.23 -9.15
CA GLN A 240 -3.01 -8.33 -9.18
C GLN A 240 -3.53 -9.74 -8.85
N LEU A 241 -2.74 -10.78 -9.15
CA LEU A 241 -3.06 -12.18 -8.84
C LEU A 241 -2.71 -12.58 -7.40
N ALA A 242 -1.92 -11.78 -6.70
CA ALA A 242 -1.37 -12.14 -5.38
C ALA A 242 -2.45 -12.46 -4.35
N ARG A 243 -3.59 -11.74 -4.35
CA ARG A 243 -4.69 -12.01 -3.43
C ARG A 243 -5.30 -13.39 -3.64
N ASP A 244 -5.55 -13.77 -4.89
CA ASP A 244 -6.18 -15.06 -5.19
C ASP A 244 -5.18 -16.20 -4.96
N ALA A 245 -3.90 -16.01 -5.26
CA ALA A 245 -2.83 -16.92 -4.86
C ALA A 245 -2.77 -17.09 -3.33
N GLN A 246 -2.84 -15.98 -2.57
CA GLN A 246 -2.87 -16.04 -1.10
C GLN A 246 -4.08 -16.81 -0.56
N ARG A 247 -5.26 -16.62 -1.15
CA ARG A 247 -6.47 -17.37 -0.74
C ARG A 247 -6.29 -18.87 -0.94
N LEU A 248 -5.73 -19.29 -2.07
CA LEU A 248 -5.45 -20.69 -2.35
C LEU A 248 -4.41 -21.25 -1.38
N LEU A 249 -3.30 -20.56 -1.15
CA LEU A 249 -2.26 -20.96 -0.19
C LEU A 249 -2.81 -21.06 1.24
N SER A 250 -3.64 -20.11 1.67
CA SER A 250 -4.29 -20.14 2.99
C SER A 250 -5.24 -21.34 3.13
N ALA A 251 -5.85 -21.78 2.05
CA ALA A 251 -6.64 -23.00 1.97
C ALA A 251 -5.80 -24.28 1.79
N ARG A 252 -4.46 -24.19 1.95
CA ARG A 252 -3.49 -25.29 1.76
C ARG A 252 -3.53 -25.92 0.36
N ARG A 253 -3.91 -25.14 -0.65
CA ARG A 253 -3.84 -25.53 -2.06
C ARG A 253 -2.44 -25.20 -2.59
N GLN A 254 -2.11 -25.79 -3.74
CA GLN A 254 -0.86 -25.55 -4.45
C GLN A 254 -1.14 -24.82 -5.77
N PRO A 255 -1.28 -23.49 -5.75
CA PRO A 255 -1.59 -22.74 -6.96
C PRO A 255 -0.41 -22.75 -7.93
N MET A 256 -0.74 -22.80 -9.20
CA MET A 256 0.21 -22.76 -10.32
C MET A 256 0.03 -21.47 -11.10
N LEU A 257 1.14 -20.84 -11.50
CA LEU A 257 1.15 -19.66 -12.33
C LEU A 257 1.70 -19.98 -13.72
N TYR A 258 0.85 -19.81 -14.72
CA TYR A 258 1.22 -19.98 -16.12
C TYR A 258 1.53 -18.61 -16.73
N LEU A 259 2.69 -18.46 -17.35
CA LEU A 259 3.09 -17.27 -18.08
C LEU A 259 3.13 -17.60 -19.57
N ASP A 260 2.26 -16.96 -20.34
CA ASP A 260 2.18 -17.12 -21.79
C ASP A 260 2.63 -15.81 -22.47
N PHE A 261 3.68 -15.90 -23.26
CA PHE A 261 4.28 -14.77 -23.99
C PHE A 261 3.77 -14.65 -25.42
N SER A 262 3.03 -15.66 -25.92
CA SER A 262 2.57 -15.71 -27.31
C SER A 262 1.62 -14.60 -27.72
N PRO A 263 0.67 -14.15 -26.88
CA PRO A 263 -0.31 -13.13 -27.29
C PRO A 263 0.30 -11.72 -27.41
N THR A 264 1.47 -11.49 -26.81
CA THR A 264 2.10 -10.18 -26.75
C THR A 264 3.27 -10.03 -27.71
N MET A 265 3.72 -11.12 -28.28
CA MET A 265 4.73 -11.15 -29.34
C MET A 265 4.07 -11.23 -30.70
N GLY A 266 4.51 -10.41 -31.66
CA GLY A 266 4.11 -10.61 -33.06
C GLY A 266 4.51 -12.01 -33.55
N ILE A 267 3.73 -12.59 -34.46
CA ILE A 267 3.92 -13.98 -34.93
C ILE A 267 5.35 -14.26 -35.36
N GLY A 268 6.03 -13.28 -35.96
CA GLY A 268 7.43 -13.40 -36.34
C GLY A 268 8.39 -13.47 -35.16
N ALA A 269 8.22 -12.59 -34.17
CA ALA A 269 9.03 -12.58 -32.94
C ALA A 269 8.80 -13.84 -32.09
N TYR A 270 7.56 -14.31 -31.99
CA TYR A 270 7.22 -15.57 -31.33
C TYR A 270 7.91 -16.77 -31.98
N ARG A 271 7.90 -16.88 -33.32
CA ARG A 271 8.59 -17.96 -34.05
C ARG A 271 10.10 -17.93 -33.83
N MET A 272 10.70 -16.74 -33.85
CA MET A 272 12.13 -16.58 -33.61
C MET A 272 12.53 -16.96 -32.19
N ALA A 273 11.78 -16.50 -31.18
CA ALA A 273 12.02 -16.84 -29.79
C ALA A 273 11.87 -18.35 -29.53
N ARG A 274 10.83 -18.99 -30.12
CA ARG A 274 10.62 -20.43 -30.00
C ARG A 274 11.76 -21.23 -30.63
N LEU A 275 12.27 -20.80 -31.79
CA LEU A 275 13.42 -21.44 -32.46
C LEU A 275 14.71 -21.28 -31.63
N SER A 276 14.90 -20.13 -30.99
CA SER A 276 16.08 -19.84 -30.18
C SER A 276 16.10 -20.56 -28.83
N LEU A 277 14.93 -20.72 -28.18
CA LEU A 277 14.81 -21.32 -26.85
C LEU A 277 14.48 -22.81 -26.88
N GLY A 278 14.13 -23.38 -28.03
CA GLY A 278 13.93 -24.83 -28.20
C GLY A 278 12.76 -25.44 -27.45
N GLY A 279 11.82 -24.63 -26.93
CA GLY A 279 10.72 -25.10 -26.08
C GLY A 279 9.44 -24.27 -26.17
N PRO A 280 8.38 -24.63 -25.43
CA PRO A 280 7.15 -23.87 -25.36
C PRO A 280 7.40 -22.52 -24.69
N MET A 281 6.74 -21.45 -25.20
CA MET A 281 6.80 -20.10 -24.67
C MET A 281 5.92 -19.91 -23.40
N THR A 282 5.56 -20.98 -22.76
CA THR A 282 4.77 -20.99 -21.52
C THR A 282 5.66 -21.50 -20.38
N ILE A 283 5.79 -20.71 -19.35
CA ILE A 283 6.46 -21.11 -18.10
C ILE A 283 5.37 -21.41 -17.06
N CYS A 284 5.46 -22.59 -16.48
CA CYS A 284 4.58 -23.03 -15.38
C CYS A 284 5.36 -22.93 -14.06
N LEU A 285 4.83 -22.22 -13.09
CA LEU A 285 5.49 -21.92 -11.83
C LEU A 285 4.57 -22.26 -10.65
N PRO A 286 4.96 -23.16 -9.73
CA PRO A 286 4.32 -23.25 -8.42
C PRO A 286 4.45 -21.93 -7.67
N CYS A 287 3.36 -21.49 -7.03
CA CYS A 287 3.33 -20.20 -6.34
C CYS A 287 3.56 -20.38 -4.84
N ALA A 288 4.32 -19.46 -4.27
CA ALA A 288 4.36 -19.11 -2.86
C ALA A 288 4.19 -17.59 -2.73
N LEU A 289 4.04 -17.06 -1.52
CA LEU A 289 3.96 -15.61 -1.30
C LEU A 289 5.01 -15.14 -0.30
N PHE A 290 5.50 -13.92 -0.55
CA PHE A 290 6.47 -13.22 0.26
C PHE A 290 5.87 -12.72 1.59
#